data_794abfe06d190b622ff3af1216f983a4
#
_entry.id   794abfe06d190b622ff3af1216f983a4
#
_cell.length_a   1.000
_cell.length_b   1.000
_cell.length_c   1.000
_cell.angle_alpha   90.00
_cell.angle_beta   90.00
_cell.angle_gamma   90.00
#
_symmetry.space_group_name_H-M   'P 1'
#
loop_
_entity.id
_entity.type
_entity.pdbx_description
1 polymer ?
#
loop_
_entity_poly.entity_id
_entity_poly.type
_entity_poly.pdbx_seq_one_letter_code
_entity_poly.pdbx_strand_id
1 'polypeptide(L)'
;QMCIRDSLFILAEKEISYYGQPIGVVVADSFQKAKYASKLVKVKTKKNNKPILNVNDAFKKKSFLAKPQVIENGDADKSIKNSSNKLKGVFTIGGQDHFYLETHVAISSIGENDELTVWSSTQHPTEVQHGVSKVLNIPYAKVESKTRRLGGGFGGKESQATIFACISALATYKLKHPVKLRLDRKTDMTVSGKRHDFQVRYNVGFSENGKINGIKIILLSNGGNVLDLSGPVMTRALTHLDNCYSFKNFFAKGYICKTNTVSNTAFRGFGGPQGMLAIENILDEISKYLKKPLNDVRAINYYNKKNGLKTPYGQLVKNSKLQKILNEIEKFSNFSSRFREIQTFNEHQIKNGKSLRKGIAMMPAKFGISFNKPSLNQAGALVNVYMDGSIRLNHGGTEMGQ
;
A
#
# COMPACT_ATOMS: atom_id res chain seq x y z
N GLN A 1 6.46 -11.80 15.39
CA GLN A 1 5.03 -11.82 15.69
C GLN A 1 4.35 -10.94 14.67
N MET A 2 3.87 -11.56 13.65
CA MET A 2 2.81 -10.97 12.88
C MET A 2 1.58 -10.96 13.76
N CYS A 3 1.58 -10.05 14.68
CA CYS A 3 0.40 -9.75 15.44
C CYS A 3 -0.56 -8.99 14.57
N ILE A 4 -0.89 -9.57 13.58
CA ILE A 4 -2.03 -9.26 12.97
C ILE A 4 -3.05 -9.26 13.99
N ARG A 5 -2.93 -9.02 15.30
CA ARG A 5 -4.03 -9.73 15.09
C ARG A 5 -4.64 -10.18 16.33
N ASP A 6 -4.10 -9.74 17.34
CA ASP A 6 -4.77 -9.84 18.62
C ASP A 6 -5.99 -8.90 18.73
N SER A 7 -6.15 -8.01 17.70
CA SER A 7 -7.23 -7.03 17.65
C SER A 7 -8.19 -7.17 16.45
N LEU A 8 -7.96 -8.11 15.54
CA LEU A 8 -8.85 -8.32 14.40
C LEU A 8 -9.89 -9.39 14.70
N PHE A 9 -11.10 -8.98 15.04
CA PHE A 9 -12.25 -9.87 15.11
C PHE A 9 -12.74 -10.24 13.71
N ILE A 10 -12.83 -11.54 13.45
CA ILE A 10 -13.37 -12.06 12.17
C ILE A 10 -14.85 -11.69 12.01
N LEU A 11 -15.60 -11.70 13.11
CA LEU A 11 -16.98 -11.22 13.20
C LEU A 11 -17.08 -10.22 14.35
N ALA A 12 -17.87 -9.17 14.20
CA ALA A 12 -18.12 -8.23 15.29
C ALA A 12 -18.96 -8.91 16.40
N GLU A 13 -18.51 -8.80 17.65
CA GLU A 13 -19.23 -9.36 18.79
C GLU A 13 -20.14 -8.32 19.48
N LYS A 14 -19.53 -7.27 20.04
CA LYS A 14 -20.23 -6.26 20.87
C LYS A 14 -20.32 -4.91 20.19
N GLU A 15 -19.35 -4.60 19.32
CA GLU A 15 -19.24 -3.30 18.68
C GLU A 15 -18.91 -3.45 17.20
N ILE A 16 -19.58 -2.67 16.37
CA ILE A 16 -19.24 -2.51 14.95
C ILE A 16 -18.28 -1.31 14.86
N SER A 17 -17.02 -1.59 14.59
CA SER A 17 -15.94 -0.58 14.60
C SER A 17 -15.82 0.20 13.30
N TYR A 18 -16.32 -0.36 12.17
CA TYR A 18 -16.26 0.30 10.86
C TYR A 18 -17.37 -0.20 9.93
N TYR A 19 -17.70 0.58 8.91
CA TYR A 19 -18.68 0.20 7.89
C TYR A 19 -18.16 -0.98 7.06
N GLY A 20 -19.00 -2.00 6.91
CA GLY A 20 -18.65 -3.24 6.21
C GLY A 20 -17.99 -4.32 7.07
N GLN A 21 -17.82 -4.10 8.37
CA GLN A 21 -17.32 -5.14 9.26
C GLN A 21 -18.28 -6.35 9.28
N PRO A 22 -17.79 -7.59 9.06
CA PRO A 22 -18.61 -8.79 9.15
C PRO A 22 -19.22 -8.95 10.54
N ILE A 23 -20.50 -9.23 10.61
CA ILE A 23 -21.25 -9.45 11.86
C ILE A 23 -21.78 -10.87 11.98
N GLY A 24 -21.83 -11.59 10.87
CA GLY A 24 -22.33 -12.96 10.82
C GLY A 24 -22.21 -13.51 9.41
N VAL A 25 -22.52 -14.78 9.27
CA VAL A 25 -22.53 -15.47 7.97
C VAL A 25 -23.85 -16.24 7.82
N VAL A 26 -24.44 -16.15 6.64
CA VAL A 26 -25.63 -16.93 6.26
C VAL A 26 -25.20 -17.97 5.25
N VAL A 27 -25.52 -19.23 5.53
CA VAL A 27 -25.20 -20.37 4.67
C VAL A 27 -26.50 -20.96 4.11
N ALA A 28 -26.49 -21.32 2.85
CA ALA A 28 -27.59 -21.99 2.16
C ALA A 28 -27.02 -22.92 1.07
N ASP A 29 -27.87 -23.70 0.44
CA ASP A 29 -27.51 -24.63 -0.63
C ASP A 29 -27.11 -23.95 -1.96
N SER A 30 -27.35 -22.62 -2.09
CA SER A 30 -26.87 -21.84 -3.21
C SER A 30 -26.49 -20.42 -2.81
N PHE A 31 -25.58 -19.80 -3.61
CA PHE A 31 -25.16 -18.43 -3.40
C PHE A 31 -26.35 -17.44 -3.46
N GLN A 32 -27.30 -17.65 -4.37
CA GLN A 32 -28.47 -16.79 -4.52
C GLN A 32 -29.38 -16.84 -3.29
N LYS A 33 -29.65 -18.04 -2.77
CA LYS A 33 -30.43 -18.22 -1.55
C LYS A 33 -29.75 -17.62 -0.32
N ALA A 34 -28.44 -17.87 -0.15
CA ALA A 34 -27.65 -17.25 0.94
C ALA A 34 -27.68 -15.71 0.85
N LYS A 35 -27.50 -15.15 -0.34
CA LYS A 35 -27.56 -13.71 -0.58
C LYS A 35 -28.95 -13.13 -0.33
N TYR A 36 -30.01 -13.82 -0.72
CA TYR A 36 -31.37 -13.42 -0.42
C TYR A 36 -31.63 -13.45 1.10
N ALA A 37 -31.35 -14.57 1.74
CA ALA A 37 -31.57 -14.76 3.19
C ALA A 37 -30.76 -13.74 4.02
N SER A 38 -29.53 -13.39 3.60
CA SER A 38 -28.73 -12.39 4.32
C SER A 38 -29.40 -11.00 4.38
N LYS A 39 -30.23 -10.65 3.38
CA LYS A 39 -30.99 -9.39 3.35
C LYS A 39 -32.18 -9.38 4.33
N LEU A 40 -32.63 -10.55 4.75
CA LEU A 40 -33.72 -10.69 5.71
C LEU A 40 -33.26 -10.59 7.16
N VAL A 41 -31.95 -10.67 7.38
CA VAL A 41 -31.35 -10.53 8.72
C VAL A 41 -31.52 -9.09 9.21
N LYS A 42 -32.22 -8.92 10.32
CA LYS A 42 -32.42 -7.62 10.97
C LYS A 42 -31.37 -7.44 12.06
N VAL A 43 -30.56 -6.37 11.91
CA VAL A 43 -29.54 -6.01 12.89
C VAL A 43 -30.01 -4.77 13.66
N LYS A 44 -30.13 -4.89 14.98
CA LYS A 44 -30.43 -3.75 15.85
C LYS A 44 -29.11 -3.23 16.41
N THR A 45 -28.84 -1.95 16.19
CA THR A 45 -27.64 -1.28 16.70
C THR A 45 -28.01 -0.05 17.51
N LYS A 46 -27.21 0.25 18.54
CA LYS A 46 -27.30 1.51 19.30
C LYS A 46 -26.10 2.36 18.91
N LYS A 47 -26.34 3.59 18.48
CA LYS A 47 -25.27 4.55 18.16
C LYS A 47 -24.55 4.95 19.45
N ASN A 48 -23.24 4.78 19.47
CA ASN A 48 -22.45 5.00 20.67
C ASN A 48 -21.63 6.27 20.61
N ASN A 49 -20.85 6.50 19.56
CA ASN A 49 -19.91 7.63 19.43
C ASN A 49 -19.91 8.23 18.02
N LYS A 50 -19.36 9.45 17.91
CA LYS A 50 -19.07 10.06 16.60
C LYS A 50 -17.83 9.40 15.99
N PRO A 51 -17.94 8.74 14.82
CA PRO A 51 -16.82 8.03 14.22
C PRO A 51 -15.74 8.99 13.72
N ILE A 52 -14.49 8.52 13.73
CA ILE A 52 -13.35 9.20 13.11
C ILE A 52 -13.20 8.64 11.69
N LEU A 53 -13.43 9.45 10.67
CA LEU A 53 -13.47 9.01 9.27
C LEU A 53 -12.30 9.54 8.41
N ASN A 54 -11.48 10.43 8.96
CA ASN A 54 -10.37 11.02 8.21
C ASN A 54 -9.11 11.21 9.08
N VAL A 55 -7.97 11.34 8.43
CA VAL A 55 -6.67 11.43 9.09
C VAL A 55 -6.47 12.70 9.91
N ASN A 56 -7.13 13.81 9.54
CA ASN A 56 -7.01 15.06 10.28
C ASN A 56 -7.65 14.97 11.67
N ASP A 57 -8.86 14.40 11.73
CA ASP A 57 -9.56 14.19 12.99
C ASP A 57 -8.84 13.16 13.85
N ALA A 58 -8.32 12.08 13.24
CA ALA A 58 -7.50 11.10 13.92
C ALA A 58 -6.23 11.74 14.51
N PHE A 59 -5.54 12.58 13.74
CA PHE A 59 -4.35 13.28 14.19
C PHE A 59 -4.64 14.25 15.36
N LYS A 60 -5.71 15.06 15.26
CA LYS A 60 -6.13 15.97 16.33
C LYS A 60 -6.47 15.23 17.63
N LYS A 61 -7.12 14.07 17.52
CA LYS A 61 -7.50 13.20 18.65
C LYS A 61 -6.38 12.27 19.12
N LYS A 62 -5.18 12.34 18.50
CA LYS A 62 -4.05 11.45 18.77
C LYS A 62 -4.41 9.96 18.63
N SER A 63 -5.33 9.64 17.73
CA SER A 63 -5.80 8.28 17.45
C SER A 63 -4.85 7.61 16.45
N PHE A 64 -3.91 6.79 16.94
CA PHE A 64 -2.88 6.13 16.14
C PHE A 64 -2.86 4.64 16.39
N LEU A 65 -2.50 3.87 15.35
CA LEU A 65 -2.36 2.41 15.41
C LEU A 65 -0.97 1.95 15.87
N ALA A 66 0.04 2.82 15.77
CA ALA A 66 1.40 2.54 16.18
C ALA A 66 2.14 3.82 16.55
N LYS A 67 3.31 3.66 17.18
CA LYS A 67 4.23 4.79 17.43
C LYS A 67 4.67 5.41 16.09
N PRO A 68 4.84 6.74 16.02
CA PRO A 68 5.33 7.40 14.82
C PRO A 68 6.72 6.88 14.43
N GLN A 69 6.96 6.79 13.12
CA GLN A 69 8.26 6.47 12.56
C GLN A 69 8.97 7.76 12.13
N VAL A 70 10.28 7.85 12.35
CA VAL A 70 11.06 9.05 12.05
C VAL A 70 12.29 8.68 11.24
N ILE A 71 12.60 9.50 10.23
CA ILE A 71 13.89 9.52 9.52
C ILE A 71 14.41 10.95 9.62
N GLU A 72 15.66 11.09 10.09
CA GLU A 72 16.31 12.37 10.32
C GLU A 72 17.77 12.32 9.87
N ASN A 73 18.21 13.39 9.21
CA ASN A 73 19.61 13.59 8.83
C ASN A 73 19.91 15.09 8.79
N GLY A 74 20.98 15.52 9.44
CA GLY A 74 21.35 16.93 9.56
C GLY A 74 20.34 17.76 10.38
N ASP A 75 20.30 19.07 10.11
CA ASP A 75 19.38 20.01 10.78
C ASP A 75 18.46 20.67 9.76
N ALA A 76 17.28 20.09 9.56
CA ALA A 76 16.30 20.59 8.60
C ALA A 76 15.72 21.95 9.02
N ASP A 77 15.43 22.17 10.30
CA ASP A 77 14.81 23.41 10.77
C ASP A 77 15.75 24.60 10.61
N LYS A 78 17.04 24.47 10.99
CA LYS A 78 18.07 25.50 10.80
C LYS A 78 18.28 25.80 9.33
N SER A 79 18.36 24.76 8.49
CA SER A 79 18.60 24.93 7.05
C SER A 79 17.42 25.57 6.32
N ILE A 80 16.19 25.25 6.70
CA ILE A 80 14.99 25.93 6.17
C ILE A 80 14.99 27.39 6.60
N LYS A 81 15.28 27.68 7.89
CA LYS A 81 15.31 29.07 8.40
C LYS A 81 16.29 29.94 7.62
N ASN A 82 17.45 29.41 7.28
CA ASN A 82 18.54 30.13 6.62
C ASN A 82 18.44 30.12 5.08
N SER A 83 17.43 29.51 4.48
CA SER A 83 17.25 29.46 3.03
C SER A 83 16.69 30.77 2.49
N SER A 84 17.11 31.14 1.26
CA SER A 84 16.63 32.32 0.52
C SER A 84 15.15 32.24 0.25
N ASN A 85 14.67 31.06 -0.13
CA ASN A 85 13.27 30.79 -0.44
C ASN A 85 12.70 29.70 0.45
N LYS A 86 11.42 29.81 0.76
CA LYS A 86 10.71 28.86 1.63
C LYS A 86 9.31 28.61 1.10
N LEU A 87 8.89 27.35 1.14
CA LEU A 87 7.51 26.96 0.87
C LEU A 87 7.00 26.04 2.00
N LYS A 88 5.72 26.17 2.26
CA LYS A 88 4.98 25.34 3.21
C LYS A 88 3.65 24.95 2.58
N GLY A 89 3.29 23.70 2.65
CA GLY A 89 2.05 23.25 2.05
C GLY A 89 1.47 22.00 2.68
N VAL A 90 0.25 21.69 2.26
CA VAL A 90 -0.48 20.48 2.62
C VAL A 90 -1.21 19.98 1.38
N PHE A 91 -1.11 18.69 1.09
CA PHE A 91 -1.89 18.05 0.05
C PHE A 91 -2.26 16.62 0.41
N THR A 92 -3.19 16.04 -0.33
CA THR A 92 -3.70 14.69 -0.10
C THR A 92 -3.39 13.79 -1.29
N ILE A 93 -2.96 12.57 -0.99
CA ILE A 93 -2.81 11.48 -1.96
C ILE A 93 -3.97 10.54 -1.72
N GLY A 94 -4.82 10.35 -2.71
CA GLY A 94 -6.00 9.48 -2.61
C GLY A 94 -5.62 8.00 -2.48
N GLY A 95 -6.49 7.25 -1.82
CA GLY A 95 -6.44 5.79 -1.81
C GLY A 95 -6.82 5.19 -3.16
N GLN A 96 -6.50 3.93 -3.38
CA GLN A 96 -6.83 3.21 -4.62
C GLN A 96 -7.36 1.81 -4.30
N ASP A 97 -8.42 1.39 -5.00
CA ASP A 97 -8.89 0.01 -4.99
C ASP A 97 -7.99 -0.87 -5.84
N HIS A 98 -7.70 -2.09 -5.40
CA HIS A 98 -6.90 -3.06 -6.14
C HIS A 98 -7.55 -3.48 -7.46
N PHE A 99 -8.86 -3.54 -7.48
CA PHE A 99 -9.69 -3.88 -8.64
C PHE A 99 -9.23 -5.16 -9.37
N TYR A 100 -8.76 -6.15 -8.60
CA TYR A 100 -8.46 -7.47 -9.14
C TYR A 100 -9.71 -8.08 -9.78
N LEU A 101 -9.55 -8.82 -10.86
CA LEU A 101 -10.68 -9.41 -11.61
C LEU A 101 -11.45 -10.42 -10.76
N GLU A 102 -10.75 -11.33 -10.10
CA GLU A 102 -11.32 -12.27 -9.14
C GLU A 102 -11.47 -11.62 -7.77
N THR A 103 -12.71 -11.54 -7.27
CA THR A 103 -13.00 -11.08 -5.90
C THR A 103 -12.48 -12.07 -4.85
N HIS A 104 -12.51 -11.71 -3.58
CA HIS A 104 -12.15 -12.65 -2.51
C HIS A 104 -13.06 -13.89 -2.55
N VAL A 105 -12.41 -15.05 -2.50
CA VAL A 105 -13.10 -16.35 -2.51
C VAL A 105 -12.32 -17.36 -1.68
N ALA A 106 -13.04 -18.16 -0.90
CA ALA A 106 -12.51 -19.31 -0.19
C ALA A 106 -13.51 -20.46 -0.24
N ILE A 107 -13.01 -21.68 -0.27
CA ILE A 107 -13.78 -22.91 -0.13
C ILE A 107 -13.11 -23.72 0.96
N SER A 108 -13.90 -24.23 1.90
CA SER A 108 -13.40 -25.08 2.97
C SER A 108 -14.14 -26.42 2.99
N SER A 109 -13.42 -27.51 3.28
CA SER A 109 -13.98 -28.85 3.47
C SER A 109 -13.26 -29.58 4.59
N ILE A 110 -13.98 -30.46 5.29
CA ILE A 110 -13.40 -31.37 6.27
C ILE A 110 -13.14 -32.69 5.56
N GLY A 111 -11.92 -33.22 5.73
CA GLY A 111 -11.51 -34.53 5.27
C GLY A 111 -11.61 -35.58 6.37
N GLU A 112 -11.00 -36.73 6.12
CA GLU A 112 -10.81 -37.80 7.12
C GLU A 112 -10.00 -37.23 8.32
N ASN A 113 -10.18 -37.81 9.48
CA ASN A 113 -9.49 -37.39 10.71
C ASN A 113 -9.71 -35.93 11.14
N ASP A 114 -10.83 -35.29 10.75
CA ASP A 114 -11.15 -33.89 11.04
C ASP A 114 -10.09 -32.87 10.51
N GLU A 115 -9.37 -33.22 9.46
CA GLU A 115 -8.48 -32.31 8.76
C GLU A 115 -9.30 -31.31 7.94
N LEU A 116 -8.90 -30.05 7.99
CA LEU A 116 -9.56 -28.97 7.25
C LEU A 116 -8.73 -28.51 6.07
N THR A 117 -9.21 -28.70 4.86
CA THR A 117 -8.61 -28.13 3.66
C THR A 117 -9.33 -26.81 3.31
N VAL A 118 -8.54 -25.74 3.11
CA VAL A 118 -9.03 -24.42 2.72
C VAL A 118 -8.38 -24.01 1.41
N TRP A 119 -9.15 -23.95 0.34
CA TRP A 119 -8.76 -23.33 -0.92
C TRP A 119 -9.09 -21.84 -0.85
N SER A 120 -8.09 -20.99 -0.92
CA SER A 120 -8.26 -19.54 -0.84
C SER A 120 -7.53 -18.83 -1.97
N SER A 121 -8.16 -17.83 -2.55
CA SER A 121 -7.48 -16.87 -3.42
C SER A 121 -6.66 -15.92 -2.54
N THR A 122 -5.44 -16.34 -2.22
CA THR A 122 -4.54 -15.63 -1.30
C THR A 122 -3.11 -15.56 -1.83
N GLN A 123 -2.42 -14.47 -1.53
CA GLN A 123 -0.98 -14.30 -1.75
C GLN A 123 -0.14 -14.89 -0.61
N HIS A 124 -0.79 -15.34 0.49
CA HIS A 124 -0.11 -15.79 1.70
C HIS A 124 -0.81 -17.02 2.31
N PRO A 125 -0.62 -18.22 1.72
CA PRO A 125 -1.27 -19.45 2.20
C PRO A 125 -0.97 -19.78 3.67
N THR A 126 0.26 -19.56 4.11
CA THR A 126 0.67 -19.80 5.50
C THR A 126 -0.11 -18.93 6.49
N GLU A 127 -0.43 -17.70 6.13
CA GLU A 127 -1.25 -16.84 6.97
C GLU A 127 -2.70 -17.32 7.07
N VAL A 128 -3.26 -17.82 5.98
CA VAL A 128 -4.57 -18.46 5.99
C VAL A 128 -4.57 -19.67 6.92
N GLN A 129 -3.56 -20.54 6.82
CA GLN A 129 -3.40 -21.68 7.71
C GLN A 129 -3.38 -21.27 9.19
N HIS A 130 -2.52 -20.28 9.53
CA HIS A 130 -2.41 -19.77 10.90
C HIS A 130 -3.71 -19.12 11.39
N GLY A 131 -4.34 -18.29 10.54
CA GLY A 131 -5.61 -17.63 10.89
C GLY A 131 -6.72 -18.61 11.17
N VAL A 132 -6.91 -19.61 10.31
CA VAL A 132 -7.92 -20.65 10.46
C VAL A 132 -7.67 -21.50 11.69
N SER A 133 -6.43 -21.96 11.91
CA SER A 133 -6.04 -22.71 13.10
C SER A 133 -6.37 -21.93 14.38
N LYS A 134 -6.02 -20.65 14.44
CA LYS A 134 -6.28 -19.78 15.60
C LYS A 134 -7.78 -19.59 15.85
N VAL A 135 -8.56 -19.32 14.79
CA VAL A 135 -10.02 -19.07 14.90
C VAL A 135 -10.77 -20.31 15.38
N LEU A 136 -10.36 -21.48 14.90
CA LEU A 136 -11.00 -22.75 15.26
C LEU A 136 -10.40 -23.40 16.50
N ASN A 137 -9.29 -22.86 17.01
CA ASN A 137 -8.51 -23.43 18.12
C ASN A 137 -8.11 -24.90 17.87
N ILE A 138 -7.58 -25.18 16.68
CA ILE A 138 -7.09 -26.51 16.27
C ILE A 138 -5.60 -26.41 15.88
N PRO A 139 -4.83 -27.53 15.96
CA PRO A 139 -3.42 -27.53 15.57
C PRO A 139 -3.20 -27.11 14.11
N TYR A 140 -2.10 -26.44 13.81
CA TYR A 140 -1.70 -26.05 12.44
C TYR A 140 -1.66 -27.24 11.47
N ALA A 141 -1.17 -28.38 11.94
CA ALA A 141 -1.11 -29.62 11.17
C ALA A 141 -2.48 -30.14 10.69
N LYS A 142 -3.56 -29.72 11.36
CA LYS A 142 -4.93 -30.06 10.97
C LYS A 142 -5.52 -29.12 9.90
N VAL A 143 -4.78 -28.09 9.48
CA VAL A 143 -5.24 -27.12 8.48
C VAL A 143 -4.31 -27.15 7.27
N GLU A 144 -4.82 -27.52 6.12
CA GLU A 144 -4.13 -27.41 4.84
C GLU A 144 -4.67 -26.21 4.06
N SER A 145 -3.81 -25.25 3.73
CA SER A 145 -4.17 -24.10 2.90
C SER A 145 -3.64 -24.26 1.48
N LYS A 146 -4.54 -24.21 0.51
CA LYS A 146 -4.23 -24.39 -0.93
C LYS A 146 -4.52 -23.15 -1.74
N THR A 147 -3.55 -22.73 -2.55
CA THR A 147 -3.72 -21.68 -3.56
C THR A 147 -3.16 -22.22 -4.89
N ARG A 148 -4.02 -22.34 -5.91
CA ARG A 148 -3.56 -22.79 -7.24
C ARG A 148 -3.17 -21.63 -8.13
N ARG A 149 -4.07 -20.70 -8.30
CA ARG A 149 -3.94 -19.51 -9.16
C ARG A 149 -4.72 -18.36 -8.54
N LEU A 150 -4.27 -17.13 -8.80
CA LEU A 150 -4.96 -15.91 -8.40
C LEU A 150 -5.46 -15.17 -9.64
N GLY A 151 -6.70 -14.72 -9.61
CA GLY A 151 -7.24 -13.78 -10.59
C GLY A 151 -6.86 -12.34 -10.28
N GLY A 152 -5.57 -12.11 -9.96
CA GLY A 152 -5.01 -10.86 -9.47
C GLY A 152 -5.10 -10.71 -7.95
N GLY A 153 -4.16 -10.01 -7.39
CA GLY A 153 -4.10 -9.70 -5.94
C GLY A 153 -3.53 -8.32 -5.69
N PHE A 154 -2.42 -7.98 -6.35
CA PHE A 154 -1.76 -6.66 -6.30
C PHE A 154 -1.41 -6.19 -4.89
N GLY A 155 -1.37 -7.09 -3.90
CA GLY A 155 -1.24 -6.81 -2.46
C GLY A 155 -2.56 -6.88 -1.68
N GLY A 156 -3.71 -6.83 -2.34
CA GLY A 156 -5.03 -6.84 -1.68
C GLY A 156 -5.44 -8.19 -1.12
N LYS A 157 -4.77 -9.26 -1.49
CA LYS A 157 -5.02 -10.62 -1.02
C LYS A 157 -3.87 -11.20 -0.19
N GLU A 158 -3.00 -10.33 0.34
CA GLU A 158 -1.90 -10.75 1.20
C GLU A 158 -2.41 -11.11 2.60
N SER A 159 -2.98 -10.16 3.33
CA SER A 159 -3.57 -10.38 4.67
C SER A 159 -5.09 -10.48 4.63
N GLN A 160 -5.74 -9.71 3.77
CA GLN A 160 -7.20 -9.56 3.74
C GLN A 160 -7.94 -10.85 3.37
N ALA A 161 -7.34 -11.72 2.56
CA ALA A 161 -7.92 -13.01 2.18
C ALA A 161 -8.16 -13.94 3.39
N THR A 162 -7.34 -13.81 4.43
CA THR A 162 -7.44 -14.63 5.64
C THR A 162 -8.78 -14.47 6.36
N ILE A 163 -9.37 -13.26 6.36
CA ILE A 163 -10.67 -13.00 6.99
C ILE A 163 -11.75 -13.89 6.37
N PHE A 164 -11.82 -13.90 5.03
CA PHE A 164 -12.85 -14.65 4.31
C PHE A 164 -12.61 -16.15 4.33
N ALA A 165 -11.35 -16.56 4.34
CA ALA A 165 -10.96 -17.96 4.56
C ALA A 165 -11.39 -18.46 5.95
N CYS A 166 -11.17 -17.67 7.00
CA CYS A 166 -11.60 -17.99 8.35
C CYS A 166 -13.13 -18.09 8.48
N ILE A 167 -13.88 -17.19 7.83
CA ILE A 167 -15.35 -17.24 7.83
C ILE A 167 -15.85 -18.52 7.15
N SER A 168 -15.28 -18.87 5.98
CA SER A 168 -15.61 -20.12 5.27
C SER A 168 -15.30 -21.34 6.13
N ALA A 169 -14.10 -21.38 6.73
CA ALA A 169 -13.64 -22.46 7.59
C ALA A 169 -14.52 -22.64 8.85
N LEU A 170 -14.90 -21.53 9.50
CA LEU A 170 -15.79 -21.53 10.66
C LEU A 170 -17.16 -22.12 10.32
N ALA A 171 -17.74 -21.73 9.18
CA ALA A 171 -19.01 -22.24 8.71
C ALA A 171 -18.91 -23.74 8.41
N THR A 172 -17.89 -24.19 7.70
CA THR A 172 -17.63 -25.61 7.41
C THR A 172 -17.46 -26.44 8.69
N TYR A 173 -16.68 -25.93 9.63
CA TYR A 173 -16.43 -26.63 10.92
C TYR A 173 -17.70 -26.81 11.74
N LYS A 174 -18.58 -25.81 11.74
CA LYS A 174 -19.87 -25.83 12.44
C LYS A 174 -20.90 -26.73 11.75
N LEU A 175 -20.98 -26.71 10.44
CA LEU A 175 -22.00 -27.40 9.66
C LEU A 175 -21.59 -28.82 9.26
N LYS A 176 -20.31 -29.15 9.34
CA LYS A 176 -19.73 -30.42 8.86
C LYS A 176 -19.98 -30.67 7.35
N HIS A 177 -20.18 -29.59 6.58
CA HIS A 177 -20.38 -29.61 5.13
C HIS A 177 -19.41 -28.62 4.45
N PRO A 178 -18.99 -28.88 3.22
CA PRO A 178 -18.18 -27.93 2.46
C PRO A 178 -18.91 -26.60 2.28
N VAL A 179 -18.20 -25.50 2.53
CA VAL A 179 -18.75 -24.14 2.38
C VAL A 179 -17.87 -23.32 1.44
N LYS A 180 -18.50 -22.68 0.45
CA LYS A 180 -17.89 -21.72 -0.43
C LYS A 180 -18.36 -20.32 -0.09
N LEU A 181 -17.42 -19.43 0.26
CA LEU A 181 -17.65 -17.99 0.40
C LEU A 181 -17.05 -17.28 -0.81
N ARG A 182 -17.85 -16.50 -1.51
CA ARG A 182 -17.39 -15.61 -2.59
C ARG A 182 -18.05 -14.25 -2.44
N LEU A 183 -17.25 -13.19 -2.44
CA LEU A 183 -17.78 -11.82 -2.44
C LEU A 183 -18.22 -11.41 -3.85
N ASP A 184 -19.36 -10.71 -3.97
CA ASP A 184 -19.63 -9.97 -5.17
C ASP A 184 -18.77 -8.70 -5.23
N ARG A 185 -18.63 -8.09 -6.41
CA ARG A 185 -17.75 -6.94 -6.62
C ARG A 185 -18.06 -5.77 -5.69
N LYS A 186 -19.33 -5.44 -5.51
CA LYS A 186 -19.75 -4.33 -4.67
C LYS A 186 -19.39 -4.58 -3.20
N THR A 187 -19.65 -5.77 -2.72
CA THR A 187 -19.30 -6.16 -1.34
C THR A 187 -17.80 -6.16 -1.16
N ASP A 188 -17.03 -6.77 -2.06
CA ASP A 188 -15.58 -6.80 -2.00
C ASP A 188 -14.97 -5.40 -1.91
N MET A 189 -15.37 -4.50 -2.81
CA MET A 189 -14.92 -3.10 -2.80
C MET A 189 -15.31 -2.34 -1.53
N THR A 190 -16.34 -2.78 -0.82
CA THR A 190 -16.80 -2.14 0.42
C THR A 190 -16.03 -2.64 1.65
N VAL A 191 -15.77 -3.95 1.72
CA VAL A 191 -15.32 -4.60 2.96
C VAL A 191 -13.82 -4.93 2.98
N SER A 192 -13.13 -4.84 1.84
CA SER A 192 -11.70 -5.09 1.73
C SER A 192 -10.87 -3.82 1.84
N GLY A 193 -9.62 -3.96 2.32
CA GLY A 193 -8.67 -2.86 2.45
C GLY A 193 -8.21 -2.29 1.10
N LYS A 194 -7.75 -1.05 1.11
CA LYS A 194 -7.30 -0.29 -0.06
C LYS A 194 -5.84 0.13 0.09
N ARG A 195 -5.26 0.71 -0.98
CA ARG A 195 -4.05 1.52 -0.82
C ARG A 195 -4.33 2.64 0.16
N HIS A 196 -3.47 2.82 1.13
CA HIS A 196 -3.58 3.92 2.09
C HIS A 196 -3.64 5.27 1.37
N ASP A 197 -4.65 6.07 1.70
CA ASP A 197 -4.64 7.48 1.44
C ASP A 197 -3.70 8.19 2.43
N PHE A 198 -3.03 9.23 1.95
CA PHE A 198 -2.08 10.00 2.74
C PHE A 198 -2.41 11.49 2.72
N GLN A 199 -2.20 12.17 3.84
CA GLN A 199 -2.01 13.59 3.85
C GLN A 199 -0.52 13.88 4.07
N VAL A 200 0.02 14.73 3.21
CA VAL A 200 1.40 15.21 3.26
C VAL A 200 1.39 16.66 3.73
N ARG A 201 2.15 16.95 4.77
CA ARG A 201 2.43 18.32 5.24
C ARG A 201 3.91 18.56 5.12
N TYR A 202 4.31 19.65 4.51
CA TYR A 202 5.72 19.92 4.29
C TYR A 202 6.11 21.36 4.59
N ASN A 203 7.39 21.53 4.88
CA ASN A 203 8.09 22.79 4.95
C ASN A 203 9.45 22.58 4.28
N VAL A 204 9.81 23.41 3.31
CA VAL A 204 11.03 23.27 2.52
C VAL A 204 11.72 24.61 2.33
N GLY A 205 13.03 24.61 2.51
CA GLY A 205 13.92 25.75 2.22
C GLY A 205 14.83 25.42 1.04
N PHE A 206 14.94 26.35 0.10
CA PHE A 206 15.71 26.16 -1.13
C PHE A 206 16.34 27.45 -1.62
N SER A 207 17.34 27.32 -2.48
CA SER A 207 18.05 28.43 -3.10
C SER A 207 17.37 28.86 -4.41
N GLU A 208 17.76 29.99 -4.97
CA GLU A 208 17.21 30.58 -6.21
C GLU A 208 17.32 29.66 -7.43
N ASN A 209 18.27 28.74 -7.44
CA ASN A 209 18.40 27.75 -8.52
C ASN A 209 17.55 26.49 -8.31
N GLY A 210 16.80 26.39 -7.19
CA GLY A 210 15.95 25.25 -6.89
C GLY A 210 16.62 24.13 -6.09
N LYS A 211 17.88 24.33 -5.61
CA LYS A 211 18.53 23.36 -4.72
C LYS A 211 17.88 23.37 -3.35
N ILE A 212 17.38 22.22 -2.91
CA ILE A 212 16.80 22.04 -1.57
C ILE A 212 17.93 22.04 -0.53
N ASN A 213 17.88 22.97 0.42
CA ASN A 213 18.82 23.11 1.51
C ASN A 213 18.38 22.33 2.76
N GLY A 214 17.07 22.33 3.02
CA GLY A 214 16.46 21.59 4.11
C GLY A 214 14.99 21.30 3.83
N ILE A 215 14.51 20.14 4.27
CA ILE A 215 13.13 19.71 4.06
C ILE A 215 12.58 18.97 5.27
N LYS A 216 11.35 19.30 5.64
CA LYS A 216 10.61 18.68 6.73
C LYS A 216 9.26 18.18 6.21
N ILE A 217 8.98 16.90 6.39
CA ILE A 217 7.76 16.24 5.88
C ILE A 217 7.07 15.48 7.00
N ILE A 218 5.76 15.68 7.11
CA ILE A 218 4.90 14.89 7.99
C ILE A 218 3.92 14.12 7.12
N LEU A 219 3.92 12.80 7.26
CA LEU A 219 2.98 11.90 6.59
C LEU A 219 1.90 11.42 7.57
N LEU A 220 0.64 11.62 7.22
CA LEU A 220 -0.49 11.03 7.92
C LEU A 220 -1.12 9.99 7.00
N SER A 221 -0.99 8.70 7.32
CA SER A 221 -1.65 7.63 6.56
C SER A 221 -2.94 7.19 7.25
N ASN A 222 -3.95 6.91 6.47
CA ASN A 222 -5.17 6.28 6.96
C ASN A 222 -4.92 4.76 7.12
N GLY A 223 -4.74 4.29 8.34
CA GLY A 223 -4.57 2.86 8.63
C GLY A 223 -5.88 2.11 8.71
N GLY A 224 -7.01 2.81 8.89
CA GLY A 224 -8.29 2.18 9.19
C GLY A 224 -8.40 1.71 10.63
N ASN A 225 -9.13 0.62 10.87
CA ASN A 225 -9.46 0.16 12.22
C ASN A 225 -8.32 -0.59 12.92
N VAL A 226 -7.57 -1.42 12.21
CA VAL A 226 -6.44 -2.21 12.72
C VAL A 226 -5.17 -1.98 11.88
N LEU A 227 -4.01 -2.32 12.44
CA LEU A 227 -2.71 -1.99 11.86
C LEU A 227 -2.46 -2.65 10.50
N ASP A 228 -2.88 -3.90 10.31
CA ASP A 228 -2.59 -4.70 9.11
C ASP A 228 -1.13 -4.51 8.64
N LEU A 229 -0.90 -4.15 7.39
CA LEU A 229 0.41 -3.89 6.81
C LEU A 229 0.81 -2.40 6.81
N SER A 230 0.06 -1.55 7.52
CA SER A 230 0.30 -0.09 7.55
C SER A 230 1.69 0.29 8.07
N GLY A 231 2.26 -0.49 9.00
CA GLY A 231 3.60 -0.24 9.54
C GLY A 231 4.69 -0.30 8.45
N PRO A 232 4.87 -1.44 7.77
CA PRO A 232 5.80 -1.58 6.66
C PRO A 232 5.52 -0.64 5.49
N VAL A 233 4.25 -0.36 5.17
CA VAL A 233 3.87 0.63 4.14
C VAL A 233 4.37 2.02 4.51
N MET A 234 4.22 2.45 5.76
CA MET A 234 4.75 3.75 6.22
C MET A 234 6.26 3.78 6.16
N THR A 235 6.96 2.71 6.60
CA THR A 235 8.43 2.63 6.50
C THR A 235 8.89 2.80 5.05
N ARG A 236 8.24 2.12 4.11
CA ARG A 236 8.59 2.25 2.68
C ARG A 236 8.25 3.64 2.13
N ALA A 237 7.14 4.24 2.52
CA ALA A 237 6.82 5.61 2.12
C ALA A 237 7.91 6.59 2.58
N LEU A 238 8.34 6.51 3.83
CA LEU A 238 9.41 7.35 4.39
C LEU A 238 10.75 7.16 3.68
N THR A 239 11.13 5.90 3.37
CA THR A 239 12.39 5.59 2.68
C THR A 239 12.35 5.84 1.16
N HIS A 240 11.22 6.30 0.63
CA HIS A 240 11.07 6.70 -0.77
C HIS A 240 10.77 8.20 -0.94
N LEU A 241 10.76 8.96 0.17
CA LEU A 241 10.64 10.43 0.12
C LEU A 241 11.87 11.10 -0.52
N ASP A 242 13.00 10.43 -0.52
CA ASP A 242 14.20 10.95 -1.19
C ASP A 242 14.21 10.65 -2.71
N ASN A 243 13.40 9.67 -3.18
CA ASN A 243 13.40 9.22 -4.57
C ASN A 243 14.83 9.18 -5.13
N CYS A 244 15.14 9.94 -6.19
CA CYS A 244 16.48 10.06 -6.78
C CYS A 244 17.25 11.30 -6.31
N TYR A 245 16.84 11.94 -5.21
CA TYR A 245 17.35 13.23 -4.76
C TYR A 245 18.17 13.15 -3.48
N SER A 246 19.24 13.95 -3.41
CA SER A 246 20.13 14.02 -2.25
C SER A 246 19.75 15.17 -1.33
N PHE A 247 19.42 14.86 -0.08
CA PHE A 247 19.09 15.82 0.96
C PHE A 247 20.06 15.71 2.13
N LYS A 248 20.83 16.79 2.41
CA LYS A 248 21.75 16.85 3.56
C LYS A 248 21.03 17.13 4.88
N ASN A 249 19.94 17.90 4.83
CA ASN A 249 19.15 18.29 5.99
C ASN A 249 17.70 17.87 5.75
N PHE A 250 17.32 16.75 6.35
CA PHE A 250 16.08 16.06 6.09
C PHE A 250 15.42 15.63 7.40
N PHE A 251 14.14 15.90 7.54
CA PHE A 251 13.32 15.37 8.61
C PHE A 251 12.01 14.85 8.04
N ALA A 252 11.69 13.61 8.31
CA ALA A 252 10.39 13.02 7.97
C ALA A 252 9.80 12.26 9.15
N LYS A 253 8.50 12.46 9.39
CA LYS A 253 7.77 11.77 10.45
C LYS A 253 6.45 11.22 9.92
N GLY A 254 6.23 9.92 10.11
CA GLY A 254 5.04 9.23 9.64
C GLY A 254 4.14 8.79 10.80
N TYR A 255 2.86 9.09 10.69
CA TYR A 255 1.81 8.67 11.62
C TYR A 255 0.81 7.75 10.92
N ILE A 256 0.49 6.64 11.56
CA ILE A 256 -0.53 5.70 11.10
C ILE A 256 -1.81 5.98 11.88
N CYS A 257 -2.73 6.69 11.26
CA CYS A 257 -3.97 7.13 11.87
C CYS A 257 -4.96 5.98 12.01
N LYS A 258 -5.52 5.81 13.22
CA LYS A 258 -6.64 4.90 13.46
C LYS A 258 -7.95 5.62 13.14
N THR A 259 -8.74 5.02 12.27
CA THR A 259 -10.06 5.53 11.85
C THR A 259 -11.11 4.44 11.91
N ASN A 260 -12.39 4.83 11.86
CA ASN A 260 -13.51 3.90 11.80
C ASN A 260 -13.85 3.53 10.33
N THR A 261 -12.82 3.27 9.54
CA THR A 261 -12.93 2.74 8.18
C THR A 261 -12.33 1.32 8.11
N VAL A 262 -12.57 0.61 7.03
CA VAL A 262 -11.90 -0.66 6.77
C VAL A 262 -10.37 -0.46 6.82
N SER A 263 -9.65 -1.45 7.35
CA SER A 263 -8.20 -1.37 7.46
C SER A 263 -7.56 -1.39 6.08
N ASN A 264 -6.77 -0.37 5.78
CA ASN A 264 -5.99 -0.31 4.55
C ASN A 264 -4.82 -1.29 4.60
N THR A 265 -4.39 -1.76 3.45
CA THR A 265 -3.44 -2.87 3.33
C THR A 265 -2.40 -2.63 2.24
N ALA A 266 -1.59 -3.64 1.95
CA ALA A 266 -0.63 -3.63 0.86
C ALA A 266 -1.32 -3.31 -0.48
N PHE A 267 -0.64 -2.53 -1.31
CA PHE A 267 -0.98 -2.34 -2.72
C PHE A 267 0.33 -2.12 -3.49
N ARG A 268 0.42 -2.66 -4.69
CA ARG A 268 1.56 -2.59 -5.61
C ARG A 268 2.40 -1.32 -5.44
N GLY A 269 3.70 -1.47 -5.11
CA GLY A 269 4.59 -0.38 -4.71
C GLY A 269 4.66 -0.12 -3.19
N PHE A 270 3.69 -0.59 -2.39
CA PHE A 270 3.75 -0.77 -0.93
C PHE A 270 4.21 0.46 -0.14
N GLY A 271 3.70 1.65 -0.44
CA GLY A 271 4.10 2.92 0.17
C GLY A 271 5.10 3.73 -0.66
N GLY A 272 5.89 3.09 -1.53
CA GLY A 272 6.81 3.76 -2.44
C GLY A 272 6.14 4.83 -3.32
N PRO A 273 5.02 4.53 -3.99
CA PRO A 273 4.31 5.52 -4.79
C PRO A 273 3.90 6.77 -4.01
N GLN A 274 3.44 6.61 -2.76
CA GLN A 274 3.04 7.75 -1.93
C GLN A 274 4.25 8.60 -1.52
N GLY A 275 5.38 7.96 -1.15
CA GLY A 275 6.62 8.67 -0.84
C GLY A 275 7.19 9.43 -2.05
N MET A 276 7.24 8.79 -3.22
CA MET A 276 7.70 9.42 -4.46
C MET A 276 6.79 10.57 -4.88
N LEU A 277 5.47 10.38 -4.88
CA LEU A 277 4.53 11.44 -5.23
C LEU A 277 4.65 12.64 -4.27
N ALA A 278 4.92 12.37 -2.99
CA ALA A 278 5.11 13.43 -2.02
C ALA A 278 6.27 14.36 -2.39
N ILE A 279 7.44 13.82 -2.69
CA ILE A 279 8.59 14.65 -3.05
C ILE A 279 8.46 15.27 -4.44
N GLU A 280 7.89 14.56 -5.41
CA GLU A 280 7.68 15.09 -6.76
C GLU A 280 6.71 16.28 -6.77
N ASN A 281 5.66 16.24 -5.95
CA ASN A 281 4.75 17.38 -5.79
C ASN A 281 5.48 18.59 -5.17
N ILE A 282 6.34 18.37 -4.17
CA ILE A 282 7.11 19.44 -3.55
C ILE A 282 8.08 20.09 -4.56
N LEU A 283 8.74 19.29 -5.41
CA LEU A 283 9.61 19.80 -6.47
C LEU A 283 8.83 20.58 -7.54
N ASP A 284 7.63 20.13 -7.87
CA ASP A 284 6.74 20.84 -8.80
C ASP A 284 6.32 22.21 -8.23
N GLU A 285 5.99 22.29 -6.96
CA GLU A 285 5.69 23.55 -6.30
C GLU A 285 6.89 24.51 -6.25
N ILE A 286 8.11 23.99 -6.04
CA ILE A 286 9.35 24.77 -6.15
C ILE A 286 9.56 25.28 -7.60
N SER A 287 9.33 24.42 -8.59
CA SER A 287 9.41 24.77 -10.02
C SER A 287 8.47 25.90 -10.38
N LYS A 288 7.21 25.83 -9.96
CA LYS A 288 6.20 26.87 -10.14
C LYS A 288 6.59 28.19 -9.47
N TYR A 289 7.03 28.10 -8.22
CA TYR A 289 7.47 29.28 -7.44
C TYR A 289 8.62 30.02 -8.13
N LEU A 290 9.62 29.27 -8.62
CA LEU A 290 10.79 29.84 -9.29
C LEU A 290 10.55 30.15 -10.77
N LYS A 291 9.41 29.73 -11.34
CA LYS A 291 9.12 29.78 -12.79
C LYS A 291 10.22 29.12 -13.64
N LYS A 292 10.71 27.97 -13.15
CA LYS A 292 11.77 27.18 -13.82
C LYS A 292 11.20 25.82 -14.27
N PRO A 293 11.73 25.24 -15.36
CA PRO A 293 11.33 23.89 -15.77
C PRO A 293 11.53 22.88 -14.63
N LEU A 294 10.55 22.01 -14.40
CA LEU A 294 10.60 21.01 -13.31
C LEU A 294 11.82 20.09 -13.43
N ASN A 295 12.21 19.72 -14.67
CA ASN A 295 13.37 18.86 -14.87
C ASN A 295 14.69 19.53 -14.43
N ASP A 296 14.80 20.86 -14.54
CA ASP A 296 15.99 21.59 -14.05
C ASP A 296 16.03 21.56 -12.52
N VAL A 297 14.89 21.76 -11.87
CA VAL A 297 14.77 21.66 -10.40
C VAL A 297 15.06 20.24 -9.92
N ARG A 298 14.63 19.20 -10.65
CA ARG A 298 15.01 17.81 -10.38
C ARG A 298 16.51 17.59 -10.52
N ALA A 299 17.09 18.01 -11.64
CA ALA A 299 18.49 17.76 -11.99
C ALA A 299 19.47 18.29 -10.94
N ILE A 300 19.22 19.51 -10.41
CA ILE A 300 20.10 20.11 -9.41
C ILE A 300 20.06 19.36 -8.07
N ASN A 301 19.02 18.58 -7.82
CA ASN A 301 18.84 17.83 -6.59
C ASN A 301 19.23 16.33 -6.70
N TYR A 302 19.54 15.80 -7.89
CA TYR A 302 19.88 14.40 -8.05
C TYR A 302 21.06 13.95 -7.18
N TYR A 303 21.07 12.67 -6.81
CA TYR A 303 22.23 11.99 -6.24
C TYR A 303 23.41 12.05 -7.21
N ASN A 304 24.50 12.64 -6.78
CA ASN A 304 25.78 12.69 -7.49
C ASN A 304 26.91 12.97 -6.50
N LYS A 305 28.18 12.92 -6.96
CA LYS A 305 29.36 13.17 -6.10
C LYS A 305 29.32 14.55 -5.43
N LYS A 306 28.83 15.60 -6.11
CA LYS A 306 28.72 16.97 -5.58
C LYS A 306 27.63 17.10 -4.51
N ASN A 307 26.46 16.51 -4.75
CA ASN A 307 25.31 16.59 -3.86
C ASN A 307 25.39 15.62 -2.70
N GLY A 308 26.13 14.52 -2.86
CA GLY A 308 26.22 13.40 -1.93
C GLY A 308 25.55 12.14 -2.47
N LEU A 309 26.05 11.00 -2.00
CA LEU A 309 25.61 9.65 -2.40
C LEU A 309 25.08 8.84 -1.21
N LYS A 310 24.61 9.51 -0.16
CA LYS A 310 24.05 8.86 1.03
C LYS A 310 22.59 9.27 1.18
N THR A 311 21.72 8.27 1.34
CA THR A 311 20.30 8.51 1.59
C THR A 311 20.05 9.10 2.98
N PRO A 312 18.92 9.78 3.24
CA PRO A 312 18.60 10.30 4.58
C PRO A 312 18.56 9.23 5.67
N TYR A 313 18.29 7.97 5.32
CA TYR A 313 18.28 6.81 6.22
C TYR A 313 19.62 6.05 6.27
N GLY A 314 20.71 6.64 5.73
CA GLY A 314 22.08 6.16 5.93
C GLY A 314 22.63 5.20 4.87
N GLN A 315 21.85 4.79 3.88
CA GLN A 315 22.31 3.88 2.82
C GLN A 315 23.19 4.60 1.80
N LEU A 316 24.30 3.97 1.41
CA LEU A 316 25.15 4.49 0.34
C LEU A 316 24.58 4.11 -1.04
N VAL A 317 24.39 5.12 -1.89
CA VAL A 317 23.97 4.95 -3.29
C VAL A 317 25.19 4.57 -4.14
N LYS A 318 25.35 3.28 -4.38
CA LYS A 318 26.45 2.73 -5.20
C LYS A 318 25.98 2.51 -6.64
N ASN A 319 26.90 2.71 -7.60
CA ASN A 319 26.68 2.37 -9.02
C ASN A 319 25.39 2.95 -9.63
N SER A 320 25.04 4.18 -9.26
CA SER A 320 23.85 4.83 -9.81
C SER A 320 23.94 4.96 -11.33
N LYS A 321 22.97 4.40 -12.03
CA LYS A 321 22.83 4.52 -13.49
C LYS A 321 21.89 5.66 -13.90
N LEU A 322 21.47 6.49 -12.94
CA LEU A 322 20.46 7.53 -13.13
C LEU A 322 20.76 8.41 -14.36
N GLN A 323 21.96 8.99 -14.46
CA GLN A 323 22.30 9.86 -15.56
C GLN A 323 22.29 9.14 -16.92
N LYS A 324 22.78 7.89 -16.94
CA LYS A 324 22.73 7.06 -18.17
C LYS A 324 21.29 6.82 -18.62
N ILE A 325 20.42 6.41 -17.70
CA ILE A 325 19.00 6.16 -17.98
C ILE A 325 18.29 7.41 -18.49
N LEU A 326 18.54 8.57 -17.84
CA LEU A 326 17.95 9.85 -18.28
C LEU A 326 18.40 10.23 -19.68
N ASN A 327 19.68 10.08 -20.02
CA ASN A 327 20.20 10.39 -21.34
C ASN A 327 19.65 9.44 -22.42
N GLU A 328 19.50 8.17 -22.11
CA GLU A 328 18.94 7.16 -23.03
C GLU A 328 17.45 7.40 -23.29
N ILE A 329 16.66 7.66 -22.25
CA ILE A 329 15.22 7.92 -22.41
C ILE A 329 14.95 9.25 -23.12
N GLU A 330 15.76 10.28 -22.88
CA GLU A 330 15.70 11.55 -23.61
C GLU A 330 15.85 11.34 -25.10
N LYS A 331 16.89 10.58 -25.51
CA LYS A 331 17.14 10.26 -26.93
C LYS A 331 16.03 9.39 -27.52
N PHE A 332 15.63 8.32 -26.81
CA PHE A 332 14.63 7.38 -27.30
C PHE A 332 13.26 8.02 -27.48
N SER A 333 12.86 8.89 -26.57
CA SER A 333 11.54 9.51 -26.57
C SER A 333 11.46 10.84 -27.32
N ASN A 334 12.59 11.42 -27.73
CA ASN A 334 12.69 12.81 -28.23
C ASN A 334 11.99 13.80 -27.27
N PHE A 335 12.17 13.61 -25.96
CA PHE A 335 11.40 14.30 -24.93
C PHE A 335 11.41 15.80 -25.08
N SER A 336 12.59 16.41 -25.25
CA SER A 336 12.73 17.87 -25.34
C SER A 336 12.02 18.47 -26.57
N SER A 337 12.02 17.79 -27.73
CA SER A 337 11.27 18.22 -28.91
C SER A 337 9.77 18.12 -28.67
N ARG A 338 9.32 16.95 -28.23
CA ARG A 338 7.90 16.71 -27.93
C ARG A 338 7.35 17.63 -26.84
N PHE A 339 8.18 17.97 -25.86
CA PHE A 339 7.79 18.91 -24.79
C PHE A 339 7.49 20.29 -25.39
N ARG A 340 8.37 20.81 -26.27
CA ARG A 340 8.15 22.10 -26.98
C ARG A 340 6.92 22.08 -27.86
N GLU A 341 6.73 21.02 -28.65
CA GLU A 341 5.53 20.83 -29.49
C GLU A 341 4.24 20.86 -28.66
N ILE A 342 4.26 20.20 -27.49
CA ILE A 342 3.13 20.17 -26.57
C ILE A 342 2.87 21.55 -25.95
N GLN A 343 3.91 22.30 -25.60
CA GLN A 343 3.75 23.68 -25.12
C GLN A 343 3.09 24.55 -26.18
N THR A 344 3.60 24.56 -27.41
CA THR A 344 3.04 25.31 -28.55
C THR A 344 1.57 24.89 -28.80
N PHE A 345 1.30 23.58 -28.78
CA PHE A 345 -0.08 23.07 -28.91
C PHE A 345 -0.99 23.64 -27.84
N ASN A 346 -0.57 23.59 -26.58
CA ASN A 346 -1.38 24.05 -25.45
C ASN A 346 -1.62 25.57 -25.50
N GLU A 347 -0.61 26.37 -25.86
CA GLU A 347 -0.73 27.82 -26.03
C GLU A 347 -1.77 28.15 -27.13
N HIS A 348 -1.69 27.47 -28.26
CA HIS A 348 -2.67 27.60 -29.35
C HIS A 348 -4.09 27.23 -28.89
N GLN A 349 -4.24 26.12 -28.13
CA GLN A 349 -5.55 25.72 -27.58
C GLN A 349 -6.11 26.77 -26.60
N ILE A 350 -5.25 27.35 -25.73
CA ILE A 350 -5.66 28.41 -24.81
C ILE A 350 -6.12 29.64 -25.56
N LYS A 351 -5.32 30.09 -26.53
CA LYS A 351 -5.64 31.28 -27.36
C LYS A 351 -6.98 31.16 -28.08
N ASN A 352 -7.35 29.93 -28.48
CA ASN A 352 -8.59 29.66 -29.20
C ASN A 352 -9.77 29.21 -28.28
N GLY A 353 -9.64 29.36 -26.97
CA GLY A 353 -10.71 29.00 -26.00
C GLY A 353 -11.05 27.51 -25.94
N LYS A 354 -10.17 26.62 -26.45
CA LYS A 354 -10.38 25.18 -26.45
C LYS A 354 -9.91 24.56 -25.13
N SER A 355 -10.59 23.51 -24.65
CA SER A 355 -10.29 22.86 -23.37
C SER A 355 -9.23 21.75 -23.46
N LEU A 356 -9.01 21.17 -24.64
CA LEU A 356 -8.05 20.07 -24.81
C LEU A 356 -6.62 20.50 -24.48
N ARG A 357 -5.93 19.71 -23.65
CA ARG A 357 -4.51 19.89 -23.30
C ARG A 357 -3.75 18.60 -23.50
N LYS A 358 -2.49 18.70 -23.87
CA LYS A 358 -1.53 17.59 -23.90
C LYS A 358 -0.53 17.73 -22.74
N GLY A 359 0.01 16.61 -22.30
CA GLY A 359 1.07 16.59 -21.28
C GLY A 359 2.09 15.51 -21.59
N ILE A 360 3.34 15.77 -21.22
CA ILE A 360 4.44 14.82 -21.22
C ILE A 360 5.27 15.04 -19.97
N ALA A 361 5.72 13.98 -19.34
CA ALA A 361 6.59 14.06 -18.17
C ALA A 361 7.67 12.96 -18.23
N MET A 362 8.85 13.29 -17.72
CA MET A 362 9.94 12.34 -17.49
C MET A 362 10.35 12.45 -16.03
N MET A 363 10.23 11.36 -15.31
CA MET A 363 10.52 11.30 -13.87
C MET A 363 11.34 10.06 -13.56
N PRO A 364 12.51 10.19 -12.92
CA PRO A 364 13.27 9.03 -12.46
C PRO A 364 12.63 8.44 -11.20
N ALA A 365 12.79 7.12 -11.01
CA ALA A 365 12.35 6.43 -9.83
C ALA A 365 13.47 5.59 -9.23
N LYS A 366 13.71 5.74 -7.93
CA LYS A 366 14.51 4.81 -7.12
C LYS A 366 13.56 3.97 -6.30
N PHE A 367 13.57 2.67 -6.50
CA PHE A 367 12.68 1.76 -5.78
C PHE A 367 13.46 0.69 -5.02
N GLY A 368 13.14 0.51 -3.75
CA GLY A 368 13.68 -0.56 -2.93
C GLY A 368 12.97 -1.88 -3.23
N ILE A 369 13.74 -2.88 -3.66
CA ILE A 369 13.26 -4.24 -3.90
C ILE A 369 13.17 -4.98 -2.57
N SER A 370 12.37 -6.05 -2.52
CA SER A 370 12.12 -6.92 -1.38
C SER A 370 11.30 -6.28 -0.24
N PHE A 371 10.95 -7.08 0.74
CA PHE A 371 10.24 -6.61 1.92
C PHE A 371 11.20 -5.87 2.85
N ASN A 372 10.77 -4.75 3.43
CA ASN A 372 11.63 -3.88 4.22
C ASN A 372 11.94 -4.39 5.66
N LYS A 373 11.56 -5.62 5.97
CA LYS A 373 12.00 -6.40 7.13
C LYS A 373 12.82 -7.60 6.64
N PRO A 374 14.15 -7.55 6.63
CA PRO A 374 15.02 -8.55 5.99
C PRO A 374 14.77 -9.99 6.45
N SER A 375 14.41 -10.20 7.71
CA SER A 375 14.11 -11.52 8.27
C SER A 375 12.90 -12.22 7.64
N LEU A 376 12.07 -11.47 6.88
CA LEU A 376 10.91 -12.02 6.16
C LEU A 376 11.19 -12.24 4.66
N ASN A 377 12.38 -11.89 4.18
CA ASN A 377 12.79 -12.13 2.80
C ASN A 377 13.39 -13.54 2.67
N GLN A 378 12.53 -14.54 2.74
CA GLN A 378 12.88 -15.95 2.64
C GLN A 378 12.14 -16.57 1.47
N ALA A 379 12.80 -17.53 0.82
CA ALA A 379 12.20 -18.38 -0.20
C ALA A 379 12.61 -19.82 0.05
N GLY A 380 11.67 -20.74 -0.19
CA GLY A 380 11.89 -22.16 -0.06
C GLY A 380 11.48 -22.89 -1.34
N ALA A 381 12.15 -23.99 -1.62
CA ALA A 381 11.78 -24.92 -2.68
C ALA A 381 11.94 -26.36 -2.19
N LEU A 382 10.93 -27.19 -2.42
CA LEU A 382 10.98 -28.62 -2.21
C LEU A 382 11.00 -29.31 -3.57
N VAL A 383 12.07 -30.05 -3.83
CA VAL A 383 12.28 -30.80 -5.08
C VAL A 383 12.20 -32.28 -4.77
N ASN A 384 11.28 -32.97 -5.42
CA ASN A 384 11.21 -34.44 -5.38
C ASN A 384 11.62 -34.98 -6.77
N VAL A 385 12.57 -35.89 -6.80
CA VAL A 385 12.98 -36.62 -7.99
C VAL A 385 12.46 -38.04 -7.84
N TYR A 386 11.66 -38.48 -8.79
CA TYR A 386 11.06 -39.82 -8.78
C TYR A 386 11.95 -40.83 -9.57
N MET A 387 11.70 -42.09 -9.35
CA MET A 387 12.49 -43.16 -9.98
C MET A 387 12.35 -43.23 -11.51
N ASP A 388 11.26 -42.72 -12.05
CA ASP A 388 11.02 -42.60 -13.50
C ASP A 388 11.70 -41.35 -14.12
N GLY A 389 12.50 -40.61 -13.32
CA GLY A 389 13.18 -39.39 -13.74
C GLY A 389 12.31 -38.16 -13.76
N SER A 390 11.02 -38.24 -13.40
CA SER A 390 10.15 -37.07 -13.27
C SER A 390 10.54 -36.23 -12.04
N ILE A 391 10.33 -34.90 -12.14
CA ILE A 391 10.68 -33.94 -11.08
C ILE A 391 9.43 -33.16 -10.68
N ARG A 392 9.17 -33.13 -9.39
CA ARG A 392 8.15 -32.26 -8.81
C ARG A 392 8.78 -31.13 -8.00
N LEU A 393 8.51 -29.91 -8.40
CA LEU A 393 8.94 -28.70 -7.67
C LEU A 393 7.75 -28.05 -6.96
N ASN A 394 7.87 -27.85 -5.65
CA ASN A 394 6.96 -27.02 -4.88
C ASN A 394 7.74 -25.78 -4.39
N HIS A 395 7.22 -24.58 -4.68
CA HIS A 395 7.82 -23.32 -4.23
C HIS A 395 6.75 -22.27 -3.93
N GLY A 396 7.11 -21.22 -3.18
CA GLY A 396 6.19 -20.14 -2.79
C GLY A 396 6.04 -19.00 -3.80
N GLY A 397 6.74 -19.07 -4.93
CA GLY A 397 6.62 -18.04 -5.99
C GLY A 397 5.24 -18.09 -6.64
N THR A 398 4.59 -16.93 -6.74
CA THR A 398 3.23 -16.81 -7.29
C THR A 398 3.10 -15.53 -8.11
N GLU A 399 2.39 -15.61 -9.25
CA GLU A 399 1.99 -14.44 -10.02
C GLU A 399 0.72 -13.85 -9.41
N MET A 400 0.77 -12.59 -9.01
CA MET A 400 -0.31 -11.87 -8.34
C MET A 400 -0.52 -10.45 -8.91
N GLY A 401 0.15 -10.14 -10.03
CA GLY A 401 0.09 -8.84 -10.68
C GLY A 401 0.99 -7.76 -10.05
N GLN A 402 1.99 -8.18 -9.32
CA GLN A 402 2.97 -7.27 -8.74
C GLN A 402 3.75 -6.56 -9.85
#